data_37ecbde2a6280c12baad87a79c02bb39
#
_entry.id   37ecbde2a6280c12baad87a79c02bb39
#
_cell.length_a   1.000
_cell.length_b   1.000
_cell.length_c   1.000
_cell.angle_alpha   90.00
_cell.angle_beta   90.00
_cell.angle_gamma   90.00
#
_symmetry.space_group_name_H-M   'P 1'
#
loop_
_entity.id
_entity.type
_entity.pdbx_description
1 polymer ?
#
loop_
_entity_poly.entity_id
_entity_poly.type
_entity_poly.pdbx_seq_one_letter_code
_entity_poly.pdbx_strand_id
1 'polypeptide(L)'
;MSKKISIDPITRLEGHGKIEIFLNDDGNVDNAYLQVPELKGFEQFCIDRLVEEMPRITPRICGVCPMAHHMASTKAADAVYSVKPTETAEKIRRLVYNAYILEDHLLHFFFLGGPDFVV
;
A
#
# COMPACT_ATOMS: atom_id res chain seq x y z
N MET A 1 4.17 13.17 -31.62
CA MET A 1 3.87 13.70 -30.25
C MET A 1 3.44 12.56 -29.37
N SER A 2 4.17 12.26 -28.31
CA SER A 2 3.77 11.21 -27.37
C SER A 2 2.40 11.54 -26.77
N LYS A 3 1.45 10.62 -26.92
CA LYS A 3 0.11 10.78 -26.37
C LYS A 3 0.16 10.41 -24.88
N LYS A 4 -0.29 11.31 -24.00
CA LYS A 4 -0.36 11.09 -22.57
C LYS A 4 -1.82 10.84 -22.14
N ILE A 5 -2.02 9.81 -21.34
CA ILE A 5 -3.26 9.55 -20.62
C ILE A 5 -3.01 9.84 -19.15
N SER A 6 -3.86 10.64 -18.52
CA SER A 6 -3.77 10.96 -17.10
C SER A 6 -5.06 10.55 -16.40
N ILE A 7 -4.95 9.81 -15.32
CA ILE A 7 -6.03 9.48 -14.39
C ILE A 7 -5.73 10.22 -13.09
N ASP A 8 -6.47 11.32 -12.84
CA ASP A 8 -6.21 12.24 -11.74
C ASP A 8 -7.51 12.94 -11.29
N PRO A 9 -7.98 12.68 -10.09
CA PRO A 9 -7.54 11.65 -9.14
C PRO A 9 -8.01 10.24 -9.52
N ILE A 10 -7.39 9.22 -8.92
CA ILE A 10 -7.92 7.84 -8.93
C ILE A 10 -9.12 7.80 -7.97
N THR A 11 -10.29 7.38 -8.44
CA THR A 11 -11.55 7.50 -7.67
C THR A 11 -11.85 6.31 -6.76
N ARG A 12 -11.20 5.16 -6.97
CA ARG A 12 -11.40 3.93 -6.18
C ARG A 12 -10.10 3.55 -5.48
N LEU A 13 -9.57 4.48 -4.72
CA LEU A 13 -8.32 4.34 -3.97
C LEU A 13 -8.50 5.02 -2.62
N GLU A 14 -8.03 4.37 -1.54
CA GLU A 14 -7.86 5.06 -0.27
C GLU A 14 -6.61 5.96 -0.37
N GLY A 15 -6.73 7.20 0.13
CA GLY A 15 -5.72 8.24 -0.06
C GLY A 15 -5.81 8.89 -1.45
N HIS A 16 -4.73 9.51 -1.90
CA HIS A 16 -4.66 10.17 -3.21
C HIS A 16 -3.64 9.49 -4.11
N GLY A 17 -4.05 9.22 -5.31
CA GLY A 17 -3.20 8.64 -6.33
C GLY A 17 -3.48 9.21 -7.69
N LYS A 18 -2.45 9.27 -8.51
CA LYS A 18 -2.49 9.68 -9.91
C LYS A 18 -1.74 8.68 -10.76
N ILE A 19 -2.27 8.37 -11.93
CA ILE A 19 -1.58 7.54 -12.93
C ILE A 19 -1.34 8.37 -14.18
N GLU A 20 -0.12 8.34 -14.67
CA GLU A 20 0.25 8.88 -15.97
C GLU A 20 0.80 7.78 -16.86
N ILE A 21 0.21 7.63 -18.04
CA ILE A 21 0.59 6.65 -19.06
C ILE A 21 1.05 7.40 -20.30
N PHE A 22 2.24 7.10 -20.77
CA PHE A 22 2.82 7.66 -21.98
C PHE A 22 2.77 6.61 -23.07
N LEU A 23 2.22 7.00 -24.22
CA LEU A 23 2.12 6.13 -25.39
C LEU A 23 3.14 6.55 -26.45
N ASN A 24 3.75 5.57 -27.11
CA ASN A 24 4.56 5.80 -28.31
C ASN A 24 3.69 6.12 -29.53
N ASP A 25 4.32 6.35 -30.67
CA ASP A 25 3.63 6.73 -31.89
C ASP A 25 2.76 5.58 -32.46
N ASP A 26 3.04 4.33 -32.12
CA ASP A 26 2.25 3.14 -32.48
C ASP A 26 1.05 2.92 -31.53
N GLY A 27 0.90 3.72 -30.49
CA GLY A 27 -0.18 3.61 -29.51
C GLY A 27 0.09 2.59 -28.39
N ASN A 28 1.27 2.01 -28.34
CA ASN A 28 1.66 1.12 -27.25
C ASN A 28 2.18 1.92 -26.03
N VAL A 29 2.08 1.33 -24.84
CA VAL A 29 2.59 1.94 -23.61
C VAL A 29 4.12 1.98 -23.66
N ASP A 30 4.66 3.20 -23.64
CA ASP A 30 6.09 3.47 -23.54
C ASP A 30 6.53 3.54 -22.07
N ASN A 31 5.73 4.23 -21.24
CA ASN A 31 5.99 4.33 -19.82
C ASN A 31 4.69 4.54 -19.02
N ALA A 32 4.72 4.17 -17.73
CA ALA A 32 3.60 4.40 -16.81
C ALA A 32 4.13 4.73 -15.40
N TYR A 33 3.53 5.74 -14.79
CA TYR A 33 3.89 6.18 -13.44
C TYR A 33 2.67 6.18 -12.53
N LEU A 34 2.77 5.48 -11.40
CA LEU A 34 1.89 5.68 -10.26
C LEU A 34 2.52 6.75 -9.36
N GLN A 35 1.77 7.78 -9.09
CA GLN A 35 2.19 8.90 -8.24
C GLN A 35 1.30 8.95 -7.00
N VAL A 36 1.94 9.04 -5.85
CA VAL A 36 1.29 9.28 -4.56
C VAL A 36 1.69 10.70 -4.12
N PRO A 37 0.78 11.69 -4.26
CA PRO A 37 1.17 13.10 -4.10
C PRO A 37 1.31 13.58 -2.66
N GLU A 38 0.85 12.81 -1.66
CA GLU A 38 0.80 13.28 -0.27
C GLU A 38 2.19 13.36 0.37
N LEU A 39 2.69 12.27 0.90
CA LEU A 39 4.00 12.25 1.54
C LEU A 39 4.94 11.33 0.78
N LYS A 40 5.99 11.92 0.25
CA LYS A 40 7.11 11.18 -0.35
C LYS A 40 8.32 11.21 0.56
N GLY A 41 9.25 10.28 0.32
CA GLY A 41 10.54 10.25 0.99
C GLY A 41 10.71 9.12 1.98
N PHE A 42 9.72 8.23 2.15
CA PHE A 42 9.89 7.04 2.99
C PHE A 42 11.02 6.15 2.49
N GLU A 43 11.15 6.00 1.18
CA GLU A 43 12.26 5.28 0.56
C GLU A 43 13.61 5.90 0.91
N GLN A 44 13.72 7.21 0.90
CA GLN A 44 14.93 7.93 1.31
C GLN A 44 15.14 7.86 2.83
N PHE A 45 14.09 7.98 3.60
CA PHE A 45 14.13 7.89 5.06
C PHE A 45 14.57 6.49 5.55
N CYS A 46 14.27 5.45 4.78
CA CYS A 46 14.65 4.08 5.11
C CYS A 46 16.08 3.70 4.71
N ILE A 47 16.77 4.51 3.90
CA ILE A 47 18.17 4.26 3.54
C ILE A 47 19.02 4.26 4.82
N ASP A 48 19.96 3.32 4.91
CA ASP A 48 20.87 3.11 6.04
C ASP A 48 20.18 2.76 7.39
N ARG A 49 18.87 2.45 7.35
CA ARG A 49 18.16 1.92 8.53
C ARG A 49 18.31 0.41 8.61
N LEU A 50 18.28 -0.10 9.82
CA LEU A 50 18.26 -1.54 10.04
C LEU A 50 16.96 -2.14 9.51
N VAL A 51 17.04 -3.31 8.89
CA VAL A 51 15.86 -3.97 8.31
C VAL A 51 14.82 -4.32 9.39
N GLU A 52 15.26 -4.57 10.62
CA GLU A 52 14.39 -4.85 11.78
C GLU A 52 13.56 -3.64 12.20
N GLU A 53 13.98 -2.42 11.84
CA GLU A 53 13.21 -1.21 12.12
C GLU A 53 12.04 -1.03 11.13
N MET A 54 12.12 -1.65 9.95
CA MET A 54 11.13 -1.46 8.88
C MET A 54 9.69 -1.78 9.32
N PRO A 55 9.41 -2.88 10.05
CA PRO A 55 8.06 -3.17 10.53
C PRO A 55 7.50 -2.13 11.50
N ARG A 56 8.32 -1.24 12.06
CA ARG A 56 7.90 -0.12 12.92
C ARG A 56 7.76 1.19 12.15
N ILE A 57 8.54 1.37 11.09
CA ILE A 57 8.57 2.58 10.28
C ILE A 57 7.45 2.57 9.25
N THR A 58 7.34 1.48 8.48
CA THR A 58 6.43 1.40 7.33
C THR A 58 4.94 1.55 7.66
N PRO A 59 4.43 1.15 8.85
CA PRO A 59 3.05 1.45 9.24
C PRO A 59 2.72 2.95 9.26
N ARG A 60 3.72 3.80 9.35
CA ARG A 60 3.52 5.27 9.33
C ARG A 60 3.23 5.83 7.95
N ILE A 61 3.36 5.02 6.90
CA ILE A 61 2.99 5.41 5.53
C ILE A 61 1.48 5.66 5.44
N CYS A 62 0.67 4.87 6.13
CA CYS A 62 -0.78 4.97 6.07
C CYS A 62 -1.41 4.82 7.46
N GLY A 63 -2.24 5.78 7.85
CA GLY A 63 -2.97 5.74 9.13
C GLY A 63 -4.17 4.79 9.14
N VAL A 64 -4.75 4.51 7.96
CA VAL A 64 -5.91 3.61 7.81
C VAL A 64 -5.47 2.16 7.61
N CYS A 65 -4.35 1.93 6.90
CA CYS A 65 -3.87 0.58 6.57
C CYS A 65 -2.50 0.22 7.18
N PRO A 66 -2.20 0.58 8.43
CA PRO A 66 -0.87 0.37 9.02
C PRO A 66 -0.49 -1.11 9.10
N MET A 67 -1.44 -2.00 9.32
CA MET A 67 -1.18 -3.44 9.42
C MET A 67 -0.77 -4.04 8.06
N ALA A 68 -1.30 -3.53 6.95
CA ALA A 68 -0.88 -3.98 5.62
C ALA A 68 0.60 -3.67 5.37
N HIS A 69 1.03 -2.44 5.66
CA HIS A 69 2.43 -2.03 5.59
C HIS A 69 3.32 -2.80 6.57
N HIS A 70 2.85 -3.00 7.80
CA HIS A 70 3.56 -3.79 8.81
C HIS A 70 3.81 -5.23 8.33
N MET A 71 2.75 -5.89 7.85
CA MET A 71 2.86 -7.28 7.40
C MET A 71 3.73 -7.42 6.15
N ALA A 72 3.63 -6.47 5.21
CA ALA A 72 4.48 -6.45 4.02
C ALA A 72 5.96 -6.31 4.38
N SER A 73 6.31 -5.36 5.27
CA SER A 73 7.71 -5.17 5.70
C SER A 73 8.23 -6.32 6.53
N THR A 74 7.39 -6.95 7.36
CA THR A 74 7.78 -8.15 8.12
C THR A 74 8.13 -9.30 7.19
N LYS A 75 7.33 -9.53 6.14
CA LYS A 75 7.65 -10.54 5.13
C LYS A 75 8.90 -10.21 4.33
N ALA A 76 9.12 -8.94 4.03
CA ALA A 76 10.36 -8.50 3.38
C ALA A 76 11.57 -8.73 4.27
N ALA A 77 11.47 -8.47 5.57
CA ALA A 77 12.54 -8.76 6.54
C ALA A 77 12.83 -10.27 6.64
N ASP A 78 11.78 -11.11 6.71
CA ASP A 78 11.96 -12.57 6.66
C ASP A 78 12.74 -13.00 5.41
N ALA A 79 12.44 -12.41 4.26
CA ALA A 79 13.13 -12.71 3.01
C ALA A 79 14.59 -12.25 3.00
N VAL A 80 14.89 -11.07 3.55
CA VAL A 80 16.27 -10.55 3.69
C VAL A 80 17.13 -11.50 4.50
N TYR A 81 16.59 -12.03 5.60
CA TYR A 81 17.30 -12.98 6.45
C TYR A 81 17.18 -14.44 6.01
N SER A 82 16.48 -14.71 4.90
CA SER A 82 16.18 -16.08 4.44
C SER A 82 15.53 -16.95 5.53
N VAL A 83 14.73 -16.32 6.38
CA VAL A 83 14.01 -17.00 7.47
C VAL A 83 12.64 -17.45 6.99
N LYS A 84 12.30 -18.70 7.29
CA LYS A 84 10.95 -19.21 7.11
C LYS A 84 10.27 -19.34 8.48
N PRO A 85 9.21 -18.55 8.74
CA PRO A 85 8.45 -18.67 9.97
C PRO A 85 7.88 -20.08 10.17
N THR A 86 7.68 -20.45 11.43
CA THR A 86 7.01 -21.72 11.74
C THR A 86 5.55 -21.69 11.27
N GLU A 87 4.96 -22.89 11.06
CA GLU A 87 3.55 -23.00 10.67
C GLU A 87 2.62 -22.29 11.67
N THR A 88 2.92 -22.42 12.95
CA THR A 88 2.16 -21.72 14.02
C THR A 88 2.27 -20.20 13.90
N ALA A 89 3.46 -19.68 13.66
CA ALA A 89 3.66 -18.24 13.47
C ALA A 89 2.89 -17.72 12.24
N GLU A 90 2.87 -18.47 11.13
CA GLU A 90 2.09 -18.13 9.94
C GLU A 90 0.57 -18.13 10.23
N LYS A 91 0.08 -19.10 10.99
CA LYS A 91 -1.34 -19.14 11.39
C LYS A 91 -1.71 -17.95 12.27
N ILE A 92 -0.85 -17.58 13.20
CA ILE A 92 -1.07 -16.39 14.06
C ILE A 92 -1.07 -15.12 13.22
N ARG A 93 -0.09 -14.95 12.33
CA ARG A 93 -0.05 -13.81 11.40
C ARG A 93 -1.33 -13.68 10.58
N ARG A 94 -1.83 -14.81 10.04
CA ARG A 94 -3.10 -14.84 9.27
C ARG A 94 -4.30 -14.48 10.15
N LEU A 95 -4.36 -15.00 11.36
CA LEU A 95 -5.45 -14.70 12.29
C LEU A 95 -5.52 -13.21 12.60
N VAL A 96 -4.38 -12.60 12.98
CA VAL A 96 -4.29 -11.17 13.29
C VAL A 96 -4.62 -10.33 12.05
N TYR A 97 -4.11 -10.72 10.88
CA TYR A 97 -4.39 -9.99 9.65
C TYR A 97 -5.86 -10.08 9.23
N ASN A 98 -6.51 -11.22 9.42
CA ASN A 98 -7.94 -11.37 9.16
C ASN A 98 -8.80 -10.53 10.13
N ALA A 99 -8.40 -10.43 11.39
CA ALA A 99 -9.06 -9.53 12.36
C ALA A 99 -8.95 -8.06 11.92
N TYR A 100 -7.76 -7.66 11.45
CA TYR A 100 -7.56 -6.33 10.88
C TYR A 100 -8.43 -6.10 9.63
N ILE A 101 -8.51 -7.05 8.71
CA ILE A 101 -9.36 -6.93 7.52
C ILE A 101 -10.84 -6.77 7.90
N LEU A 102 -11.29 -7.46 8.94
CA LEU A 102 -12.65 -7.28 9.47
C LEU A 102 -12.84 -5.86 10.02
N GLU A 103 -11.89 -5.37 10.82
CA GLU A 103 -11.91 -4.00 11.34
C GLU A 103 -11.97 -2.97 10.20
N ASP A 104 -11.13 -3.11 9.20
CA ASP A 104 -11.06 -2.21 8.05
C ASP A 104 -12.38 -2.19 7.24
N HIS A 105 -12.99 -3.35 7.02
CA HIS A 105 -14.30 -3.44 6.37
C HIS A 105 -15.41 -2.77 7.18
N LEU A 106 -15.43 -2.93 8.50
CA LEU A 106 -16.37 -2.26 9.37
C LEU A 106 -16.17 -0.75 9.36
N LEU A 107 -14.92 -0.31 9.41
CA LEU A 107 -14.58 1.11 9.29
C LEU A 107 -15.09 1.69 7.96
N HIS A 108 -14.81 1.02 6.86
CA HIS A 108 -15.29 1.46 5.54
C HIS A 108 -16.82 1.50 5.49
N PHE A 109 -17.47 0.44 5.95
CA PHE A 109 -18.93 0.35 5.92
C PHE A 109 -19.62 1.46 6.71
N PHE A 110 -19.15 1.74 7.93
CA PHE A 110 -19.81 2.71 8.79
C PHE A 110 -19.40 4.16 8.58
N PHE A 111 -18.16 4.41 8.13
CA PHE A 111 -17.60 5.76 8.08
C PHE A 111 -17.30 6.28 6.67
N LEU A 112 -17.03 5.39 5.71
CA LEU A 112 -16.61 5.79 4.37
C LEU A 112 -17.67 5.48 3.31
N GLY A 113 -17.98 4.21 3.07
CA GLY A 113 -18.92 3.80 2.03
C GLY A 113 -20.38 3.90 2.45
N GLY A 114 -20.73 3.45 3.67
CA GLY A 114 -22.10 3.44 4.14
C GLY A 114 -22.80 4.80 4.11
N PRO A 115 -22.19 5.89 4.58
CA PRO A 115 -22.82 7.21 4.55
C PRO A 115 -23.22 7.66 3.13
N ASP A 116 -22.47 7.29 2.11
CA ASP A 116 -22.77 7.66 0.72
C ASP A 116 -24.03 6.99 0.16
N PHE A 117 -24.52 5.94 0.82
CA PHE A 117 -25.70 5.17 0.37
C PHE A 117 -26.92 5.30 1.29
N VAL A 118 -26.75 5.81 2.48
CA VAL A 118 -27.79 5.80 3.53
C VAL A 118 -28.31 7.21 3.85
N VAL A 119 -27.60 8.26 3.42
CA VAL A 119 -27.96 9.68 3.69
C VAL A 119 -28.62 10.31 2.48
#